data_6973334da4ce8175c30a3c788299d894
#
_entry.id   6973334da4ce8175c30a3c788299d894
#
_cell.length_a   1.000
_cell.length_b   1.000
_cell.length_c   1.000
_cell.angle_alpha   90.00
_cell.angle_beta   90.00
_cell.angle_gamma   90.00
#
_symmetry.space_group_name_H-M   'P 1'
#
loop_
_entity.id
_entity.type
_entity.pdbx_description
1 polymer ?
#
loop_
_entity_poly.entity_id
_entity_poly.type
_entity_poly.pdbx_seq_one_letter_code
_entity_poly.pdbx_strand_id
1 'polypeptide(L)'
;MRITRSVLAVIMLSCVGADAGTQEQLETCRQQIDSLDQKIVELIQERAGVVKQVGEIKRAANLPVTVPSREKQVIAKVEDLAKAGPLPSEAVGRIYQELITEMRNWEAATSTGKQ
;
A
#
# COMPACT_ATOMS: atom_id res chain seq x y z
N MET A 1 23.73 35.01 -4.63
CA MET A 1 22.78 35.69 -5.49
C MET A 1 22.49 34.97 -6.78
N ARG A 2 23.50 34.61 -7.50
CA ARG A 2 23.33 33.94 -8.80
C ARG A 2 22.78 32.56 -8.67
N ILE A 3 23.11 31.88 -7.59
CA ILE A 3 22.64 30.53 -7.31
C ILE A 3 21.12 30.48 -7.15
N THR A 4 20.60 31.51 -6.48
CA THR A 4 19.16 31.59 -6.27
C THR A 4 18.39 31.75 -7.57
N ARG A 5 18.97 32.44 -8.53
CA ARG A 5 18.31 32.57 -9.82
C ARG A 5 18.27 31.28 -10.60
N SER A 6 19.32 30.50 -10.50
CA SER A 6 19.35 29.19 -11.15
C SER A 6 18.28 28.26 -10.61
N VAL A 7 18.11 28.28 -9.30
CA VAL A 7 17.08 27.47 -8.66
C VAL A 7 15.69 27.91 -9.10
N LEU A 8 15.48 29.19 -9.17
CA LEU A 8 14.21 29.74 -9.64
C LEU A 8 13.92 29.33 -11.08
N ALA A 9 14.94 29.34 -11.92
CA ALA A 9 14.77 28.92 -13.30
C ALA A 9 14.30 27.46 -13.40
N VAL A 10 14.83 26.59 -12.56
CA VAL A 10 14.41 25.20 -12.53
C VAL A 10 12.95 25.08 -12.11
N ILE A 11 12.55 25.83 -11.10
CA ILE A 11 11.16 25.81 -10.63
C ILE A 11 10.22 26.33 -11.72
N MET A 12 10.62 27.36 -12.40
CA MET A 12 9.82 27.93 -13.48
C MET A 12 9.64 26.94 -14.62
N LEU A 13 10.65 26.15 -14.92
CA LEU A 13 10.56 25.14 -15.94
C LEU A 13 9.49 24.10 -15.64
N SER A 14 9.31 23.74 -14.38
CA SER A 14 8.31 22.77 -14.02
C SER A 14 6.89 23.22 -14.27
N CYS A 15 6.69 24.53 -14.45
CA CYS A 15 5.37 25.09 -14.72
C CYS A 15 5.08 25.33 -16.19
N VAL A 16 6.01 25.07 -17.08
CA VAL A 16 5.95 25.52 -18.48
C VAL A 16 5.60 24.40 -19.46
N GLY A 17 4.75 23.54 -19.22
CA GLY A 17 4.30 22.59 -20.20
C GLY A 17 5.29 21.47 -20.50
N ALA A 18 4.99 20.67 -21.51
CA ALA A 18 5.65 19.40 -21.74
C ALA A 18 6.94 19.52 -22.54
N ASP A 19 7.94 20.17 -22.00
CA ASP A 19 9.28 20.21 -22.57
C ASP A 19 10.16 19.07 -21.98
N ALA A 20 11.45 19.05 -22.36
CA ALA A 20 12.40 18.04 -21.89
C ALA A 20 12.52 18.02 -20.38
N GLY A 21 12.51 19.20 -19.72
CA GLY A 21 12.58 19.30 -18.26
C GLY A 21 11.37 18.69 -17.60
N THR A 22 10.19 18.91 -18.15
CA THR A 22 8.94 18.33 -17.66
C THR A 22 8.96 16.80 -17.80
N GLN A 23 9.44 16.28 -18.93
CA GLN A 23 9.55 14.85 -19.13
C GLN A 23 10.52 14.20 -18.13
N GLU A 24 11.64 14.86 -17.85
CA GLU A 24 12.59 14.39 -16.85
C GLU A 24 11.98 14.33 -15.45
N GLN A 25 11.21 15.37 -15.09
CA GLN A 25 10.52 15.42 -13.80
C GLN A 25 9.50 14.30 -13.66
N LEU A 26 8.72 14.05 -14.72
CA LEU A 26 7.75 12.96 -14.74
C LEU A 26 8.44 11.62 -14.61
N GLU A 27 9.55 11.43 -15.31
CA GLU A 27 10.30 10.18 -15.23
C GLU A 27 10.86 9.95 -13.82
N THR A 28 11.38 10.98 -13.19
CA THR A 28 11.87 10.90 -11.80
C THR A 28 10.74 10.50 -10.86
N CYS A 29 9.55 11.10 -11.02
CA CYS A 29 8.39 10.74 -10.20
C CYS A 29 7.95 9.30 -10.44
N ARG A 30 7.96 8.85 -11.69
CA ARG A 30 7.64 7.45 -12.03
C ARG A 30 8.60 6.48 -11.40
N GLN A 31 9.88 6.78 -11.39
CA GLN A 31 10.89 5.95 -10.73
C GLN A 31 10.65 5.88 -9.22
N GLN A 32 10.26 7.01 -8.62
CA GLN A 32 9.91 7.03 -7.19
C GLN A 32 8.68 6.16 -6.92
N ILE A 33 7.67 6.24 -7.76
CA ILE A 33 6.48 5.40 -7.66
C ILE A 33 6.85 3.93 -7.79
N ASP A 34 7.67 3.57 -8.78
CA ASP A 34 8.10 2.19 -8.99
C ASP A 34 8.83 1.64 -7.76
N SER A 35 9.68 2.46 -7.15
CA SER A 35 10.40 2.07 -5.92
C SER A 35 9.44 1.85 -4.76
N LEU A 36 8.42 2.71 -4.63
CA LEU A 36 7.39 2.55 -3.61
C LEU A 36 6.54 1.32 -3.87
N ASP A 37 6.19 1.07 -5.13
CA ASP A 37 5.42 -0.11 -5.51
C ASP A 37 6.15 -1.39 -5.12
N GLN A 38 7.47 -1.44 -5.34
CA GLN A 38 8.27 -2.58 -4.92
C GLN A 38 8.15 -2.81 -3.41
N LYS A 39 8.26 -1.76 -2.62
CA LYS A 39 8.14 -1.85 -1.16
C LYS A 39 6.75 -2.28 -0.74
N ILE A 40 5.73 -1.74 -1.40
CA ILE A 40 4.34 -2.11 -1.12
C ILE A 40 4.12 -3.60 -1.37
N VAL A 41 4.59 -4.11 -2.51
CA VAL A 41 4.45 -5.54 -2.85
C VAL A 41 5.19 -6.41 -1.83
N GLU A 42 6.42 -6.03 -1.47
CA GLU A 42 7.18 -6.74 -0.46
C GLU A 42 6.45 -6.81 0.89
N LEU A 43 5.85 -5.69 1.32
CA LEU A 43 5.10 -5.62 2.57
C LEU A 43 3.79 -6.41 2.49
N ILE A 44 3.12 -6.39 1.36
CA ILE A 44 1.92 -7.20 1.14
C ILE A 44 2.26 -8.70 1.28
N GLN A 45 3.35 -9.14 0.65
CA GLN A 45 3.78 -10.54 0.73
C GLN A 45 4.20 -10.92 2.15
N GLU A 46 4.88 -10.03 2.83
CA GLU A 46 5.27 -10.23 4.22
C GLU A 46 4.03 -10.38 5.12
N ARG A 47 3.04 -9.51 4.93
CA ARG A 47 1.78 -9.58 5.64
C ARG A 47 1.05 -10.91 5.35
N ALA A 48 1.04 -11.35 4.11
CA ALA A 48 0.44 -12.63 3.72
C ALA A 48 1.08 -13.80 4.47
N GLY A 49 2.40 -13.78 4.63
CA GLY A 49 3.10 -14.81 5.39
C GLY A 49 2.64 -14.87 6.85
N VAL A 50 2.44 -13.72 7.47
CA VAL A 50 1.93 -13.64 8.85
C VAL A 50 0.47 -14.09 8.91
N VAL A 51 -0.36 -13.71 7.94
CA VAL A 51 -1.75 -14.16 7.86
C VAL A 51 -1.82 -15.69 7.79
N LYS A 52 -0.92 -16.31 7.03
CA LYS A 52 -0.84 -17.77 6.96
C LYS A 52 -0.53 -18.38 8.32
N GLN A 53 0.44 -17.82 9.04
CA GLN A 53 0.78 -18.29 10.39
C GLN A 53 -0.41 -18.18 11.34
N VAL A 54 -1.12 -17.05 11.31
CA VAL A 54 -2.32 -16.84 12.12
C VAL A 54 -3.38 -17.89 11.81
N GLY A 55 -3.60 -18.15 10.52
CA GLY A 55 -4.56 -19.20 10.10
C GLY A 55 -4.18 -20.57 10.63
N GLU A 56 -2.91 -20.95 10.55
CA GLU A 56 -2.41 -22.22 11.06
C GLU A 56 -2.63 -22.35 12.57
N ILE A 57 -2.33 -21.28 13.32
CA ILE A 57 -2.53 -21.26 14.78
C ILE A 57 -4.02 -21.44 15.12
N LYS A 58 -4.89 -20.73 14.42
CA LYS A 58 -6.34 -20.79 14.68
C LYS A 58 -6.89 -22.17 14.36
N ARG A 59 -6.48 -22.77 13.26
CA ARG A 59 -6.93 -24.12 12.89
C ARG A 59 -6.46 -25.16 13.91
N ALA A 60 -5.21 -25.05 14.36
CA ALA A 60 -4.68 -25.96 15.37
C ALA A 60 -5.41 -25.85 16.70
N ALA A 61 -5.91 -24.66 17.04
CA ALA A 61 -6.64 -24.37 18.27
C ALA A 61 -8.16 -24.51 18.11
N ASN A 62 -8.66 -24.90 16.93
CA ASN A 62 -10.09 -24.99 16.62
C ASN A 62 -10.80 -23.64 16.81
N LEU A 63 -10.12 -22.54 16.44
CA LEU A 63 -10.68 -21.20 16.48
C LEU A 63 -11.17 -20.80 15.10
N PRO A 64 -12.17 -19.91 15.01
CA PRO A 64 -12.62 -19.38 13.72
C PRO A 64 -11.49 -18.65 13.00
N VAL A 65 -11.25 -18.99 11.73
CA VAL A 65 -10.20 -18.32 10.94
C VAL A 65 -10.63 -16.91 10.56
N THR A 66 -11.90 -16.76 10.16
CA THR A 66 -12.45 -15.45 9.81
C THR A 66 -13.11 -14.82 11.02
N VAL A 67 -12.67 -13.63 11.40
CA VAL A 67 -13.22 -12.88 12.53
C VAL A 67 -13.61 -11.49 12.06
N PRO A 68 -14.90 -11.28 11.70
CA PRO A 68 -15.36 -10.00 11.14
C PRO A 68 -15.07 -8.80 12.03
N SER A 69 -15.15 -8.94 13.34
CA SER A 69 -14.84 -7.86 14.27
C SER A 69 -13.37 -7.42 14.16
N ARG A 70 -12.48 -8.38 13.97
CA ARG A 70 -11.05 -8.07 13.77
C ARG A 70 -10.80 -7.35 12.46
N GLU A 71 -11.48 -7.77 11.39
CA GLU A 71 -11.38 -7.11 10.09
C GLU A 71 -11.82 -5.65 10.19
N LYS A 72 -12.92 -5.37 10.88
CA LYS A 72 -13.38 -4.01 11.13
C LYS A 72 -12.39 -3.19 11.93
N GLN A 73 -11.76 -3.78 12.94
CA GLN A 73 -10.72 -3.11 13.72
C GLN A 73 -9.53 -2.71 12.85
N VAL A 74 -9.11 -3.60 11.97
CA VAL A 74 -7.97 -3.32 11.08
C VAL A 74 -8.32 -2.15 10.15
N ILE A 75 -9.52 -2.15 9.56
CA ILE A 75 -9.95 -1.06 8.67
C ILE A 75 -9.97 0.26 9.44
N ALA A 76 -10.57 0.29 10.61
CA ALA A 76 -10.63 1.51 11.44
C ALA A 76 -9.23 2.02 11.77
N LYS A 77 -8.31 1.13 12.11
CA LYS A 77 -6.94 1.48 12.45
C LYS A 77 -6.19 2.08 11.26
N VAL A 78 -6.31 1.47 10.08
CA VAL A 78 -5.60 2.00 8.90
C VAL A 78 -6.20 3.31 8.44
N GLU A 79 -7.50 3.50 8.58
CA GLU A 79 -8.15 4.78 8.28
C GLU A 79 -7.65 5.88 9.23
N ASP A 80 -7.45 5.55 10.49
CA ASP A 80 -6.88 6.48 11.45
C ASP A 80 -5.42 6.85 11.10
N LEU A 81 -4.62 5.84 10.78
CA LEU A 81 -3.23 6.05 10.36
C LEU A 81 -3.15 6.89 9.08
N ALA A 82 -4.12 6.74 8.19
CA ALA A 82 -4.16 7.46 6.91
C ALA A 82 -4.37 8.96 7.06
N LYS A 83 -4.84 9.42 8.21
CA LYS A 83 -5.04 10.85 8.47
C LYS A 83 -3.75 11.65 8.38
N ALA A 84 -2.60 11.01 8.50
CA ALA A 84 -1.31 11.65 8.43
C ALA A 84 -0.87 12.00 6.99
N GLY A 85 -1.55 11.50 5.97
CA GLY A 85 -1.13 11.67 4.58
C GLY A 85 -2.20 12.29 3.69
N PRO A 86 -1.87 12.49 2.41
CA PRO A 86 -2.75 13.18 1.46
C PRO A 86 -3.89 12.32 0.92
N LEU A 87 -3.74 11.00 0.93
CA LEU A 87 -4.80 10.11 0.42
C LEU A 87 -5.93 10.03 1.45
N PRO A 88 -7.21 10.23 1.05
CA PRO A 88 -8.31 10.18 2.01
C PRO A 88 -8.38 8.86 2.78
N SER A 89 -8.74 8.93 4.05
CA SER A 89 -8.83 7.76 4.93
C SER A 89 -9.74 6.67 4.38
N GLU A 90 -10.88 7.04 3.82
CA GLU A 90 -11.84 6.10 3.24
C GLU A 90 -11.24 5.36 2.04
N ALA A 91 -10.38 6.03 1.26
CA ALA A 91 -9.70 5.39 0.14
C ALA A 91 -8.73 4.32 0.64
N VAL A 92 -7.97 4.63 1.68
CA VAL A 92 -7.07 3.66 2.32
C VAL A 92 -7.88 2.50 2.89
N GLY A 93 -9.01 2.79 3.53
CA GLY A 93 -9.92 1.76 4.05
C GLY A 93 -10.39 0.80 2.96
N ARG A 94 -10.77 1.30 1.79
CA ARG A 94 -11.19 0.46 0.66
C ARG A 94 -10.06 -0.42 0.14
N ILE A 95 -8.85 0.12 0.05
CA ILE A 95 -7.68 -0.66 -0.36
C ILE A 95 -7.44 -1.81 0.63
N TYR A 96 -7.50 -1.52 1.92
CA TYR A 96 -7.33 -2.54 2.95
C TYR A 96 -8.46 -3.56 2.97
N GLN A 97 -9.68 -3.14 2.70
CA GLN A 97 -10.80 -4.08 2.59
C GLN A 97 -10.52 -5.11 1.50
N GLU A 98 -10.03 -4.66 0.34
CA GLU A 98 -9.67 -5.57 -0.74
C GLU A 98 -8.48 -6.45 -0.37
N LEU A 99 -7.48 -5.87 0.26
CA LEU A 99 -6.30 -6.61 0.72
C LEU A 99 -6.69 -7.74 1.68
N ILE A 100 -7.55 -7.45 2.65
CA ILE A 100 -8.04 -8.43 3.62
C ILE A 100 -8.84 -9.53 2.89
N THR A 101 -9.71 -9.14 1.98
CA THR A 101 -10.55 -10.07 1.20
C THR A 101 -9.68 -11.03 0.39
N GLU A 102 -8.69 -10.51 -0.33
CA GLU A 102 -7.80 -11.33 -1.14
C GLU A 102 -6.97 -12.28 -0.29
N MET A 103 -6.44 -11.81 0.82
CA MET A 103 -5.66 -12.64 1.73
C MET A 103 -6.50 -13.73 2.37
N ARG A 104 -7.73 -13.42 2.75
CA ARG A 104 -8.67 -14.40 3.30
C ARG A 104 -9.00 -15.49 2.27
N ASN A 105 -9.28 -15.08 1.03
CA ASN A 105 -9.59 -16.01 -0.05
C ASN A 105 -8.40 -16.92 -0.38
N TRP A 106 -7.22 -16.33 -0.45
CA TRP A 106 -5.98 -17.09 -0.67
C TRP A 106 -5.73 -18.08 0.47
N GLU A 107 -5.88 -17.65 1.70
CA GLU A 107 -5.69 -18.49 2.89
C GLU A 107 -6.66 -19.67 2.89
N ALA A 108 -7.93 -19.43 2.56
CA ALA A 108 -8.93 -20.49 2.46
C ALA A 108 -8.59 -21.50 1.37
N ALA A 109 -8.15 -21.03 0.20
CA ALA A 109 -7.78 -21.89 -0.92
C ALA A 109 -6.56 -22.76 -0.60
N THR A 110 -5.54 -22.19 0.06
CA THR A 110 -4.34 -22.94 0.42
C THR A 110 -4.58 -23.96 1.51
N SER A 111 -5.50 -23.72 2.43
CA SER A 111 -5.82 -24.67 3.48
C SER A 111 -6.60 -25.88 2.96
N THR A 112 -7.45 -25.69 1.94
CA THR A 112 -8.18 -26.81 1.33
C THR A 112 -7.30 -27.63 0.40
N GLY A 113 -6.26 -27.06 -0.17
CA GLY A 113 -5.35 -27.76 -1.08
C GLY A 113 -4.39 -28.72 -0.38
N LYS A 114 -4.37 -28.78 0.93
CA LYS A 114 -3.50 -29.65 1.71
C LYS A 114 -4.15 -30.97 2.12
N GLN A 115 -5.35 -31.21 1.65
CA GLN A 115 -6.02 -32.49 1.84
C GLN A 115 -5.82 -33.37 0.59
#